data_2c6486677f4b250aa5c562f33ec74ba0
#
_entry.id   2c6486677f4b250aa5c562f33ec74ba0
#
_cell.length_a   1.000
_cell.length_b   1.000
_cell.length_c   1.000
_cell.angle_alpha   90.00
_cell.angle_beta   90.00
_cell.angle_gamma   90.00
#
_symmetry.space_group_name_H-M   'P 1'
#
loop_
_entity.id
_entity.type
_entity.pdbx_description
1 polymer ?
#
loop_
_entity_poly.entity_id
_entity_poly.type
_entity_poly.pdbx_seq_one_letter_code
_entity_poly.pdbx_strand_id
1 'polypeptide(L)'
;MSNLVKKVADFDTKVYKISGPLGKNMTLASGEKKIEIGQLLAYDKATGKVVKYVKDTKPAFTIALSEADSTSGDVPVLVAVPNTVFNKAEVKGATLTEDFNVVGELWGNGIILEEVK
;
A
#
# COMPACT_ATOMS: atom_id res chain seq x y z
N MET A 1 -11.49 25.90 -21.68
CA MET A 1 -12.10 24.97 -20.76
C MET A 1 -11.68 23.56 -20.96
N SER A 2 -11.80 23.05 -22.14
CA SER A 2 -11.32 21.70 -22.39
C SER A 2 -9.85 21.52 -22.00
N ASN A 3 -9.05 22.57 -22.08
CA ASN A 3 -7.65 22.49 -21.72
C ASN A 3 -7.44 22.17 -20.25
N LEU A 4 -8.27 22.73 -19.39
CA LEU A 4 -8.15 22.46 -17.97
C LEU A 4 -8.49 21.01 -17.67
N VAL A 5 -9.55 20.51 -18.29
CA VAL A 5 -9.93 19.12 -18.10
C VAL A 5 -8.85 18.19 -18.64
N LYS A 6 -8.31 18.51 -19.78
CA LYS A 6 -7.23 17.73 -20.36
C LYS A 6 -6.04 17.67 -19.43
N LYS A 7 -5.65 18.82 -18.88
CA LYS A 7 -4.51 18.88 -18.00
C LYS A 7 -4.69 18.02 -16.78
N VAL A 8 -5.87 18.06 -16.19
CA VAL A 8 -6.15 17.23 -15.04
C VAL A 8 -6.04 15.76 -15.40
N ALA A 9 -6.58 15.38 -16.53
CA ALA A 9 -6.49 14.00 -17.00
C ALA A 9 -5.05 13.59 -17.29
N ASP A 10 -4.25 14.51 -17.81
CA ASP A 10 -2.87 14.22 -18.15
C ASP A 10 -1.97 14.14 -16.92
N PHE A 11 -2.31 14.87 -15.87
CA PHE A 11 -1.47 14.95 -14.70
C PHE A 11 -1.52 13.72 -13.85
N ASP A 12 -2.69 13.21 -13.63
CA ASP A 12 -2.85 12.13 -12.69
C ASP A 12 -3.37 10.91 -13.40
N THR A 13 -2.44 10.20 -14.00
CA THR A 13 -2.79 9.00 -14.73
C THR A 13 -2.62 7.75 -13.89
N LYS A 14 -2.00 7.87 -12.71
CA LYS A 14 -1.78 6.70 -11.87
C LYS A 14 -3.05 6.32 -11.14
N VAL A 15 -3.38 5.04 -11.22
CA VAL A 15 -4.45 4.48 -10.44
C VAL A 15 -3.81 3.57 -9.40
N TYR A 16 -4.01 3.88 -8.14
CA TYR A 16 -3.50 3.06 -7.05
C TYR A 16 -4.56 2.06 -6.63
N LYS A 17 -5.60 2.51 -5.95
CA LYS A 17 -6.70 1.63 -5.56
C LYS A 17 -7.72 1.60 -6.69
N ILE A 18 -8.03 0.41 -7.19
CA ILE A 18 -9.00 0.24 -8.27
C ILE A 18 -10.42 0.29 -7.73
N SER A 19 -10.66 -0.40 -6.61
CA SER A 19 -11.98 -0.41 -5.99
C SER A 19 -11.85 -0.85 -4.54
N GLY A 20 -12.94 -0.68 -3.79
CA GLY A 20 -13.01 -1.16 -2.42
C GLY A 20 -13.27 -0.06 -1.41
N PRO A 21 -13.24 -0.40 -0.13
CA PRO A 21 -13.50 0.56 0.96
C PRO A 21 -12.46 1.66 1.02
N LEU A 22 -12.76 2.70 1.81
CA LEU A 22 -11.86 3.85 1.95
C LEU A 22 -10.54 3.50 2.64
N GLY A 23 -10.51 2.42 3.38
CA GLY A 23 -9.33 2.03 4.12
C GLY A 23 -9.48 2.32 5.61
N LYS A 24 -8.40 2.10 6.35
CA LYS A 24 -8.37 2.28 7.79
C LYS A 24 -7.04 2.88 8.19
N ASN A 25 -7.05 3.77 9.17
CA ASN A 25 -5.80 4.29 9.72
C ASN A 25 -5.19 3.29 10.68
N MET A 26 -3.90 3.03 10.48
CA MET A 26 -3.10 2.25 11.41
C MET A 26 -1.87 3.06 11.76
N THR A 27 -1.13 2.62 12.76
CA THR A 27 0.07 3.31 13.19
C THR A 27 1.29 2.73 12.49
N LEU A 28 2.01 3.58 11.75
CA LEU A 28 3.30 3.22 11.17
C LEU A 28 4.37 3.40 12.25
N ALA A 29 5.13 2.36 12.52
CA ALA A 29 6.12 2.39 13.60
C ALA A 29 7.22 3.41 13.32
N SER A 30 7.71 4.01 14.39
CA SER A 30 8.84 4.94 14.32
C SER A 30 10.03 4.29 13.64
N GLY A 31 10.77 5.08 12.86
CA GLY A 31 11.98 4.61 12.21
C GLY A 31 11.79 4.00 10.85
N GLU A 32 10.55 3.87 10.37
CA GLU A 32 10.29 3.33 9.04
C GLU A 32 10.53 4.36 7.94
N LYS A 33 10.76 5.60 8.33
CA LYS A 33 11.08 6.71 7.44
C LYS A 33 9.89 7.04 6.53
N LYS A 34 10.18 7.56 5.35
CA LYS A 34 9.13 7.96 4.43
C LYS A 34 8.64 6.78 3.62
N ILE A 35 7.32 6.62 3.55
CA ILE A 35 6.70 5.63 2.67
C ILE A 35 5.76 6.33 1.71
N GLU A 36 5.52 5.70 0.57
CA GLU A 36 4.65 6.23 -0.47
C GLU A 36 3.41 5.36 -0.60
N ILE A 37 2.42 5.88 -1.31
CA ILE A 37 1.24 5.08 -1.66
C ILE A 37 1.70 3.84 -2.43
N GLY A 38 1.19 2.70 -2.05
CA GLY A 38 1.58 1.43 -2.67
C GLY A 38 2.61 0.64 -1.89
N GLN A 39 3.19 1.22 -0.85
CA GLN A 39 4.19 0.52 -0.04
C GLN A 39 3.57 -0.67 0.66
N LEU A 40 4.18 -1.84 0.47
CA LEU A 40 3.79 -3.05 1.21
C LEU A 40 4.15 -2.89 2.67
N LEU A 41 3.24 -3.30 3.53
CA LEU A 41 3.40 -3.19 4.97
C LEU A 41 3.18 -4.56 5.60
N ALA A 42 3.93 -4.82 6.66
CA ALA A 42 3.79 -6.01 7.49
C ALA A 42 3.23 -5.61 8.85
N TYR A 43 2.64 -6.56 9.55
CA TYR A 43 2.06 -6.32 10.86
C TYR A 43 3.00 -6.83 11.95
N ASP A 44 3.34 -5.95 12.88
CA ASP A 44 4.17 -6.33 14.03
C ASP A 44 3.26 -6.72 15.19
N LYS A 45 3.16 -8.01 15.44
CA LYS A 45 2.28 -8.54 16.48
C LYS A 45 2.66 -8.09 17.88
N ALA A 46 3.94 -7.79 18.09
CA ALA A 46 4.41 -7.38 19.40
C ALA A 46 3.94 -5.98 19.79
N THR A 47 3.75 -5.10 18.80
CA THR A 47 3.40 -3.71 19.06
C THR A 47 2.03 -3.32 18.50
N GLY A 48 1.44 -4.12 17.61
CA GLY A 48 0.20 -3.77 16.94
C GLY A 48 0.36 -2.69 15.89
N LYS A 49 1.59 -2.38 15.48
CA LYS A 49 1.88 -1.35 14.49
C LYS A 49 2.24 -1.98 13.17
N VAL A 50 2.21 -1.19 12.10
CA VAL A 50 2.68 -1.67 10.79
C VAL A 50 4.10 -1.18 10.56
N VAL A 51 4.86 -1.97 9.81
CA VAL A 51 6.23 -1.68 9.42
C VAL A 51 6.35 -1.98 7.94
N LYS A 52 7.39 -1.46 7.29
CA LYS A 52 7.62 -1.80 5.89
C LYS A 52 7.82 -3.30 5.74
N TYR A 53 7.22 -3.85 4.70
CA TYR A 53 7.44 -5.25 4.36
C TYR A 53 8.89 -5.45 3.91
N VAL A 54 9.53 -6.48 4.46
CA VAL A 54 10.84 -6.93 4.01
C VAL A 54 10.73 -8.43 3.76
N LYS A 55 11.16 -8.87 2.59
CA LYS A 55 11.07 -10.26 2.19
C LYS A 55 11.71 -11.17 3.24
N ASP A 56 11.04 -12.29 3.52
CA ASP A 56 11.54 -13.33 4.43
C ASP A 56 11.63 -12.90 5.91
N THR A 57 10.97 -11.80 6.28
CA THR A 57 10.91 -11.40 7.70
C THR A 57 9.51 -11.60 8.28
N LYS A 58 8.52 -10.90 7.74
CA LYS A 58 7.12 -11.01 8.16
C LYS A 58 6.26 -11.10 6.92
N PRO A 59 5.10 -11.77 7.02
CA PRO A 59 4.19 -11.82 5.86
C PRO A 59 3.72 -10.44 5.47
N ALA A 60 3.42 -10.26 4.18
CA ALA A 60 2.77 -9.04 3.72
C ALA A 60 1.37 -8.98 4.34
N PHE A 61 1.02 -7.83 4.90
CA PHE A 61 -0.22 -7.66 5.62
C PHE A 61 -1.19 -6.76 4.87
N THR A 62 -0.72 -5.60 4.41
CA THR A 62 -1.55 -4.64 3.71
C THR A 62 -0.69 -3.72 2.85
N ILE A 63 -1.34 -2.73 2.23
CA ILE A 63 -0.70 -1.78 1.32
C ILE A 63 -1.06 -0.37 1.79
N ALA A 64 -0.09 0.53 1.82
CA ALA A 64 -0.33 1.92 2.19
C ALA A 64 -1.16 2.62 1.11
N LEU A 65 -2.22 3.29 1.53
CA LEU A 65 -3.05 4.12 0.66
C LEU A 65 -2.76 5.60 0.83
N SER A 66 -1.83 5.96 1.70
CA SER A 66 -1.39 7.34 1.87
C SER A 66 0.11 7.36 2.10
N GLU A 67 0.70 8.54 1.90
CA GLU A 67 2.09 8.75 2.28
C GLU A 67 2.18 8.93 3.79
N ALA A 68 3.34 8.60 4.35
CA ALA A 68 3.61 8.81 5.77
C ALA A 68 5.12 8.88 5.98
N ASP A 69 5.55 9.54 7.04
CA ASP A 69 6.97 9.65 7.38
C ASP A 69 7.11 9.47 8.89
N SER A 70 7.64 8.32 9.29
CA SER A 70 7.82 7.99 10.70
C SER A 70 9.26 8.15 11.18
N THR A 71 10.04 9.01 10.50
CA THR A 71 11.44 9.25 10.87
C THR A 71 11.56 9.70 12.32
N SER A 72 10.66 10.56 12.77
CA SER A 72 10.74 11.16 14.11
C SER A 72 9.82 10.52 15.14
N GLY A 73 9.03 9.54 14.77
CA GLY A 73 8.11 8.87 15.68
C GLY A 73 6.99 8.16 14.95
N ASP A 74 6.14 7.50 15.72
CA ASP A 74 4.97 6.82 15.19
C ASP A 74 4.04 7.83 14.51
N VAL A 75 3.48 7.45 13.37
CA VAL A 75 2.54 8.31 12.63
C VAL A 75 1.39 7.47 12.09
N PRO A 76 0.23 8.07 11.83
CA PRO A 76 -0.86 7.33 11.19
C PRO A 76 -0.56 7.12 9.71
N VAL A 77 -1.06 6.02 9.18
CA VAL A 77 -1.01 5.72 7.75
C VAL A 77 -2.34 5.07 7.37
N LEU A 78 -2.91 5.51 6.25
CA LEU A 78 -4.12 4.89 5.73
C LEU A 78 -3.72 3.62 5.00
N VAL A 79 -4.38 2.50 5.33
CA VAL A 79 -4.03 1.21 4.73
C VAL A 79 -5.26 0.55 4.11
N ALA A 80 -4.99 -0.34 3.16
CA ALA A 80 -6.03 -1.14 2.53
C ALA A 80 -6.64 -2.12 3.53
N VAL A 81 -7.94 -2.34 3.42
CA VAL A 81 -8.69 -3.29 4.25
C VAL A 81 -9.28 -4.37 3.34
N PRO A 82 -9.83 -5.45 3.90
CA PRO A 82 -10.43 -6.51 3.06
C PRO A 82 -11.41 -5.94 2.06
N ASN A 83 -11.46 -6.56 0.88
CA ASN A 83 -12.25 -6.17 -0.29
C ASN A 83 -11.65 -5.00 -1.08
N THR A 84 -10.42 -4.65 -0.83
CA THR A 84 -9.70 -3.66 -1.64
C THR A 84 -9.08 -4.35 -2.85
N VAL A 85 -9.24 -3.73 -4.03
CA VAL A 85 -8.53 -4.14 -5.24
C VAL A 85 -7.53 -3.04 -5.56
N PHE A 86 -6.26 -3.41 -5.63
CA PHE A 86 -5.15 -2.45 -5.79
C PHE A 86 -4.42 -2.70 -7.10
N ASN A 87 -3.89 -1.64 -7.70
CA ASN A 87 -3.14 -1.72 -8.95
C ASN A 87 -1.80 -2.41 -8.72
N LYS A 88 -1.65 -3.58 -9.29
CA LYS A 88 -0.45 -4.40 -9.14
C LYS A 88 0.82 -3.64 -9.55
N ALA A 89 0.72 -2.79 -10.56
CA ALA A 89 1.88 -2.06 -11.07
C ALA A 89 2.38 -0.99 -10.10
N GLU A 90 1.56 -0.57 -9.15
CA GLU A 90 1.93 0.48 -8.20
C GLU A 90 2.32 -0.05 -6.83
N VAL A 91 2.47 -1.34 -6.68
CA VAL A 91 2.93 -1.95 -5.42
C VAL A 91 4.44 -1.71 -5.30
N LYS A 92 4.85 -1.23 -4.14
CA LYS A 92 6.25 -0.94 -3.82
C LYS A 92 6.71 -1.80 -2.65
N GLY A 93 7.98 -2.16 -2.66
CA GLY A 93 8.56 -2.92 -1.55
C GLY A 93 8.79 -4.40 -1.86
N ALA A 94 8.39 -4.87 -3.03
CA ALA A 94 8.68 -6.24 -3.47
C ALA A 94 8.67 -6.32 -4.98
N THR A 95 9.38 -7.30 -5.51
CA THR A 95 9.34 -7.64 -6.93
C THR A 95 8.36 -8.79 -7.09
N LEU A 96 7.16 -8.49 -7.55
CA LEU A 96 6.06 -9.46 -7.56
C LEU A 96 6.28 -10.63 -8.51
N THR A 97 7.17 -10.47 -9.49
CA THR A 97 7.53 -11.56 -10.39
C THR A 97 8.51 -12.56 -9.76
N GLU A 98 9.04 -12.23 -8.59
CA GLU A 98 9.97 -13.09 -7.85
C GLU A 98 9.42 -13.46 -6.48
N ASP A 99 8.82 -12.52 -5.77
CA ASP A 99 8.26 -12.76 -4.45
C ASP A 99 6.77 -13.07 -4.57
N PHE A 100 6.47 -14.29 -4.99
CA PHE A 100 5.09 -14.72 -5.21
C PHE A 100 4.27 -14.77 -3.92
N ASN A 101 4.93 -14.89 -2.77
CA ASN A 101 4.24 -15.01 -1.50
C ASN A 101 3.38 -13.78 -1.20
N VAL A 102 3.84 -12.61 -1.64
CA VAL A 102 3.12 -11.35 -1.38
C VAL A 102 1.70 -11.39 -1.90
N VAL A 103 1.52 -11.86 -3.13
CA VAL A 103 0.19 -11.92 -3.75
C VAL A 103 -0.74 -12.81 -2.93
N GLY A 104 -0.24 -13.99 -2.53
CA GLY A 104 -1.03 -14.93 -1.75
C GLY A 104 -1.32 -14.43 -0.34
N GLU A 105 -0.36 -13.78 0.28
CA GLU A 105 -0.54 -13.22 1.62
C GLU A 105 -1.58 -12.11 1.64
N LEU A 106 -1.52 -11.21 0.66
CA LEU A 106 -2.53 -10.17 0.53
C LEU A 106 -3.89 -10.75 0.21
N TRP A 107 -3.95 -11.74 -0.68
CA TRP A 107 -5.21 -12.43 -1.00
C TRP A 107 -5.86 -12.99 0.27
N GLY A 108 -5.06 -13.62 1.12
CA GLY A 108 -5.54 -14.17 2.38
C GLY A 108 -6.10 -13.11 3.32
N ASN A 109 -5.68 -11.86 3.14
CA ASN A 109 -6.18 -10.72 3.93
C ASN A 109 -7.27 -9.95 3.18
N GLY A 110 -7.74 -10.48 2.06
CA GLY A 110 -8.84 -9.86 1.31
C GLY A 110 -8.42 -8.74 0.37
N ILE A 111 -7.13 -8.59 0.10
CA ILE A 111 -6.62 -7.55 -0.79
C ILE A 111 -6.18 -8.21 -2.10
N ILE A 112 -6.76 -7.75 -3.19
CA ILE A 112 -6.57 -8.33 -4.52
C ILE A 112 -5.70 -7.39 -5.36
N LEU A 113 -4.70 -7.94 -6.02
CA LEU A 113 -3.87 -7.17 -6.95
C LEU A 113 -4.32 -7.46 -8.37
N GLU A 114 -4.58 -6.41 -9.14
CA GLU A 114 -4.98 -6.52 -10.54
C GLU A 114 -4.20 -5.56 -11.41
N GLU A 115 -4.06 -5.91 -12.66
CA GLU A 115 -3.43 -5.02 -13.63
C GLU A 115 -4.49 -4.07 -14.21
N VAL A 116 -4.13 -2.80 -14.33
CA VAL A 116 -4.98 -1.79 -14.94
C VAL A 116 -4.60 -1.72 -16.42
N LYS A 117 -5.61 -1.82 -17.27
CA LYS A 117 -5.41 -1.77 -18.72
C LYS A 117 -5.88 -0.46 -19.34
#